data_81a17a1475ffd5cd9212d329ef00c8fd
#
_entry.id   81a17a1475ffd5cd9212d329ef00c8fd
#
_cell.length_a   1.000
_cell.length_b   1.000
_cell.length_c   1.000
_cell.angle_alpha   90.00
_cell.angle_beta   90.00
_cell.angle_gamma   90.00
#
_symmetry.space_group_name_H-M   'P 1'
#
loop_
_entity.id
_entity.type
_entity.pdbx_description
1 polymer ?
#
loop_
_entity_poly.entity_id
_entity_poly.type
_entity_poly.pdbx_seq_one_letter_code
_entity_poly.pdbx_strand_id
1 'polypeptide(L)'
;IIPGIGSTDVAKNNWAGIAIGSALAGTGLTIGENVVGMDMEAVVKEGRVTDTRDLKRRVKLYQDHQIDGYGAIVVQANVEDTRLGAQEYAVRELGVKCVELKWGQGAKNIGGEVKIKDLAKAQELSRRGYIVLPDPNSEAVITAFQRGTFRECERHSRIGMVEEEAFARRVEELRAAGAKYVFLKTGAYRPADLARSIAWSWKYGLDLITVDGAGGGTGMSPWHM
;
A
#
# COMPACT_ATOMS: atom_id res chain seq x y z
N ILE A 1 -9.88 -9.05 -11.21
CA ILE A 1 -8.90 -8.78 -10.14
C ILE A 1 -9.64 -8.27 -8.90
N ILE A 2 -9.33 -8.85 -7.75
CA ILE A 2 -9.82 -8.36 -6.47
C ILE A 2 -8.97 -7.15 -6.06
N PRO A 3 -9.60 -6.00 -5.75
CA PRO A 3 -8.88 -4.77 -5.43
C PRO A 3 -8.08 -4.86 -4.13
N GLY A 4 -7.18 -3.90 -3.93
CA GLY A 4 -6.22 -3.89 -2.84
C GLY A 4 -6.83 -3.99 -1.44
N ILE A 5 -6.46 -5.06 -0.73
CA ILE A 5 -6.81 -5.30 0.68
C ILE A 5 -5.55 -5.05 1.50
N GLY A 6 -5.57 -3.98 2.28
CA GLY A 6 -4.38 -3.45 2.95
C GLY A 6 -4.10 -4.02 4.34
N SER A 7 -3.68 -3.15 5.27
CA SER A 7 -3.11 -3.50 6.57
C SER A 7 -4.10 -3.58 7.73
N THR A 8 -5.42 -3.50 7.48
CA THR A 8 -6.42 -3.57 8.55
C THR A 8 -6.48 -4.96 9.21
N ASP A 9 -6.90 -5.04 10.45
CA ASP A 9 -7.06 -6.31 11.17
C ASP A 9 -8.07 -7.22 10.47
N VAL A 10 -9.14 -6.66 9.92
CA VAL A 10 -10.12 -7.41 9.12
C VAL A 10 -9.46 -8.04 7.90
N ALA A 11 -8.63 -7.29 7.18
CA ALA A 11 -7.87 -7.81 6.05
C ALA A 11 -6.91 -8.93 6.48
N LYS A 12 -6.19 -8.73 7.57
CA LYS A 12 -5.21 -9.68 8.10
C LYS A 12 -5.86 -11.00 8.53
N ASN A 13 -7.00 -10.92 9.22
CA ASN A 13 -7.73 -12.08 9.74
C ASN A 13 -8.39 -12.91 8.63
N ASN A 14 -8.85 -12.26 7.56
CA ASN A 14 -9.53 -12.94 6.45
C ASN A 14 -8.59 -13.29 5.29
N TRP A 15 -7.32 -12.89 5.35
CA TRP A 15 -6.39 -12.99 4.23
C TRP A 15 -6.24 -14.42 3.70
N ALA A 16 -6.14 -15.42 4.57
CA ALA A 16 -5.94 -16.80 4.14
C ALA A 16 -7.09 -17.29 3.24
N GLY A 17 -8.34 -17.09 3.66
CA GLY A 17 -9.50 -17.47 2.86
C GLY A 17 -9.57 -16.73 1.53
N ILE A 18 -9.30 -15.43 1.53
CA ILE A 18 -9.32 -14.61 0.32
C ILE A 18 -8.19 -15.02 -0.63
N ALA A 19 -6.97 -15.19 -0.13
CA ALA A 19 -5.82 -15.54 -0.96
C ALA A 19 -5.96 -16.93 -1.60
N ILE A 20 -6.29 -17.93 -0.80
CA ILE A 20 -6.47 -19.31 -1.27
C ILE A 20 -7.66 -19.38 -2.23
N GLY A 21 -8.81 -18.81 -1.86
CA GLY A 21 -9.99 -18.80 -2.72
C GLY A 21 -9.76 -18.10 -4.06
N SER A 22 -9.07 -16.95 -4.05
CA SER A 22 -8.72 -16.24 -5.29
C SER A 22 -7.77 -17.02 -6.17
N ALA A 23 -6.75 -17.65 -5.57
CA ALA A 23 -5.77 -18.46 -6.28
C ALA A 23 -6.43 -19.66 -6.96
N LEU A 24 -7.26 -20.43 -6.22
CA LEU A 24 -8.00 -21.57 -6.76
C LEU A 24 -9.05 -21.19 -7.80
N ALA A 25 -9.63 -20.00 -7.69
CA ALA A 25 -10.55 -19.46 -8.70
C ALA A 25 -9.84 -18.88 -9.94
N GLY A 26 -8.52 -18.91 -9.99
CA GLY A 26 -7.74 -18.30 -11.08
C GLY A 26 -7.90 -16.78 -11.19
N THR A 27 -8.25 -16.11 -10.11
CA THR A 27 -8.50 -14.66 -10.08
C THR A 27 -7.32 -13.90 -9.50
N GLY A 28 -6.94 -12.79 -10.13
CA GLY A 28 -5.91 -11.88 -9.59
C GLY A 28 -6.35 -11.26 -8.26
N LEU A 29 -5.41 -11.16 -7.32
CA LEU A 29 -5.61 -10.56 -5.99
C LEU A 29 -4.56 -9.49 -5.71
N THR A 30 -4.98 -8.33 -5.25
CA THR A 30 -4.07 -7.24 -4.90
C THR A 30 -3.86 -7.15 -3.38
N ILE A 31 -2.61 -7.23 -2.95
CA ILE A 31 -2.19 -6.83 -1.60
C ILE A 31 -2.15 -5.30 -1.59
N GLY A 32 -3.03 -4.69 -0.81
CA GLY A 32 -3.15 -3.24 -0.70
C GLY A 32 -1.98 -2.59 0.04
N GLU A 33 -2.00 -1.29 0.08
CA GLU A 33 -0.96 -0.47 0.69
C GLU A 33 -0.83 -0.63 2.21
N ASN A 34 0.27 -0.14 2.74
CA ASN A 34 0.63 -0.09 4.16
C ASN A 34 0.91 -1.44 4.83
N VAL A 35 0.88 -2.54 4.13
CA VAL A 35 1.13 -3.87 4.73
C VAL A 35 2.51 -3.93 5.35
N VAL A 36 3.54 -3.49 4.64
CA VAL A 36 4.93 -3.47 5.15
C VAL A 36 5.10 -2.44 6.26
N GLY A 37 4.61 -1.22 6.05
CA GLY A 37 4.80 -0.13 7.01
C GLY A 37 4.12 -0.37 8.34
N MET A 38 2.98 -1.05 8.35
CA MET A 38 2.22 -1.38 9.56
C MET A 38 2.60 -2.72 10.19
N ASP A 39 3.45 -3.51 9.54
CA ASP A 39 4.02 -4.74 10.11
C ASP A 39 5.11 -4.39 11.13
N MET A 40 4.81 -4.58 12.42
CA MET A 40 5.76 -4.29 13.51
C MET A 40 6.95 -5.25 13.52
N GLU A 41 6.84 -6.42 12.88
CA GLU A 41 7.93 -7.39 12.74
C GLU A 41 8.79 -7.10 11.49
N ALA A 42 8.41 -6.13 10.65
CA ALA A 42 9.19 -5.77 9.47
C ALA A 42 10.55 -5.17 9.87
N VAL A 43 11.60 -5.63 9.22
CA VAL A 43 12.95 -5.13 9.37
C VAL A 43 13.23 -4.06 8.32
N VAL A 44 13.47 -2.84 8.79
CA VAL A 44 13.80 -1.70 7.92
C VAL A 44 15.24 -1.28 8.21
N LYS A 45 16.09 -1.30 7.18
CA LYS A 45 17.48 -0.85 7.24
C LYS A 45 17.67 0.27 6.21
N GLU A 46 18.31 1.36 6.63
CA GLU A 46 18.57 2.53 5.75
C GLU A 46 17.31 3.02 4.99
N GLY A 47 16.16 2.98 5.68
CA GLY A 47 14.88 3.40 5.11
C GLY A 47 14.23 2.43 4.13
N ARG A 48 14.80 1.24 3.91
CA ARG A 48 14.29 0.20 3.03
C ARG A 48 13.92 -1.07 3.79
N VAL A 49 12.83 -1.71 3.39
CA VAL A 49 12.47 -3.02 3.93
C VAL A 49 13.46 -4.08 3.47
N THR A 50 13.94 -4.87 4.42
CA THR A 50 14.83 -6.02 4.16
C THR A 50 14.21 -7.34 4.58
N ASP A 51 13.18 -7.30 5.44
CA ASP A 51 12.37 -8.45 5.80
C ASP A 51 10.98 -8.01 6.28
N THR A 52 9.94 -8.81 6.00
CA THR A 52 8.57 -8.59 6.46
C THR A 52 7.80 -9.90 6.48
N ARG A 53 7.32 -10.26 7.64
CA ARG A 53 6.60 -11.52 7.85
C ARG A 53 5.21 -11.50 7.24
N ASP A 54 4.47 -10.39 7.39
CA ASP A 54 3.09 -10.29 6.90
C ASP A 54 3.04 -10.31 5.37
N LEU A 55 3.88 -9.54 4.69
CA LEU A 55 3.90 -9.55 3.22
C LEU A 55 4.32 -10.92 2.66
N LYS A 56 5.37 -11.55 3.24
CA LYS A 56 5.79 -12.90 2.86
C LYS A 56 4.65 -13.90 2.97
N ARG A 57 3.98 -13.92 4.13
CA ARG A 57 2.84 -14.82 4.37
C ARG A 57 1.72 -14.58 3.36
N ARG A 58 1.41 -13.31 3.07
CA ARG A 58 0.34 -12.96 2.13
C ARG A 58 0.64 -13.44 0.72
N VAL A 59 1.83 -13.18 0.23
CA VAL A 59 2.28 -13.60 -1.10
C VAL A 59 2.31 -15.13 -1.20
N LYS A 60 2.91 -15.79 -0.21
CA LYS A 60 3.05 -17.23 -0.20
C LYS A 60 1.71 -17.97 -0.19
N LEU A 61 0.73 -17.53 0.59
CA LEU A 61 -0.61 -18.13 0.63
C LEU A 61 -1.30 -18.11 -0.73
N TYR A 62 -1.07 -17.10 -1.55
CA TYR A 62 -1.60 -17.08 -2.90
C TYR A 62 -0.79 -17.98 -3.84
N GLN A 63 0.54 -17.86 -3.84
CA GLN A 63 1.42 -18.58 -4.76
C GLN A 63 1.37 -20.10 -4.55
N ASP A 64 1.28 -20.58 -3.30
CA ASP A 64 1.20 -22.02 -2.99
C ASP A 64 -0.10 -22.69 -3.50
N HIS A 65 -1.13 -21.90 -3.82
CA HIS A 65 -2.43 -22.41 -4.30
C HIS A 65 -2.77 -21.92 -5.72
N GLN A 66 -1.88 -21.15 -6.34
CA GLN A 66 -2.13 -20.63 -7.68
C GLN A 66 -2.19 -21.76 -8.71
N ILE A 67 -3.24 -21.75 -9.52
CA ILE A 67 -3.35 -22.64 -10.66
C ILE A 67 -2.46 -22.09 -11.78
N ASP A 68 -1.62 -22.94 -12.34
CA ASP A 68 -0.66 -22.55 -13.36
C ASP A 68 -1.34 -21.88 -14.57
N GLY A 69 -0.81 -20.74 -14.96
CA GLY A 69 -1.32 -19.91 -16.06
C GLY A 69 -2.54 -19.03 -15.72
N TYR A 70 -3.09 -19.09 -14.49
CA TYR A 70 -4.26 -18.32 -14.11
C TYR A 70 -4.02 -17.41 -12.89
N GLY A 71 -4.63 -16.23 -12.92
CA GLY A 71 -4.55 -15.24 -11.85
C GLY A 71 -3.14 -14.68 -11.63
N ALA A 72 -3.03 -13.76 -10.71
CA ALA A 72 -1.75 -13.19 -10.25
C ALA A 72 -1.90 -12.57 -8.88
N ILE A 73 -0.84 -12.64 -8.06
CA ILE A 73 -0.73 -11.79 -6.88
C ILE A 73 -0.09 -10.47 -7.27
N VAL A 74 -0.69 -9.37 -6.86
CA VAL A 74 -0.26 -7.99 -7.15
C VAL A 74 0.14 -7.31 -5.85
N VAL A 75 1.25 -6.60 -5.81
CA VAL A 75 1.63 -5.77 -4.66
C VAL A 75 1.45 -4.30 -5.01
N GLN A 76 0.49 -3.67 -4.33
CA GLN A 76 0.18 -2.26 -4.47
C GLN A 76 1.04 -1.43 -3.51
N ALA A 77 1.51 -0.26 -3.94
CA ALA A 77 2.25 0.68 -3.12
C ALA A 77 1.69 2.10 -3.25
N ASN A 78 1.51 2.75 -2.11
CA ASN A 78 1.37 4.20 -2.02
C ASN A 78 2.75 4.86 -1.87
N VAL A 79 2.79 6.18 -1.62
CA VAL A 79 4.03 6.94 -1.45
C VAL A 79 4.91 6.38 -0.33
N GLU A 80 4.32 5.99 0.79
CA GLU A 80 5.09 5.46 1.94
C GLU A 80 5.67 4.07 1.65
N ASP A 81 4.90 3.18 1.00
CA ASP A 81 5.40 1.87 0.60
C ASP A 81 6.49 1.97 -0.47
N THR A 82 6.37 2.94 -1.39
CA THR A 82 7.40 3.26 -2.39
C THR A 82 8.68 3.71 -1.70
N ARG A 83 8.58 4.58 -0.71
CA ARG A 83 9.74 5.02 0.10
C ARG A 83 10.44 3.86 0.80
N LEU A 84 9.67 2.92 1.33
CA LEU A 84 10.20 1.71 1.97
C LEU A 84 10.75 0.67 0.98
N GLY A 85 10.49 0.80 -0.31
CA GLY A 85 10.88 -0.20 -1.31
C GLY A 85 10.08 -1.49 -1.26
N ALA A 86 8.81 -1.42 -0.83
CA ALA A 86 7.98 -2.60 -0.65
C ALA A 86 7.75 -3.40 -1.95
N GLN A 87 7.61 -2.73 -3.08
CA GLN A 87 7.43 -3.38 -4.37
C GLN A 87 8.71 -4.04 -4.87
N GLU A 88 9.85 -3.36 -4.75
CA GLU A 88 11.16 -3.91 -5.11
C GLU A 88 11.47 -5.16 -4.29
N TYR A 89 11.18 -5.12 -2.98
CA TYR A 89 11.30 -6.29 -2.11
C TYR A 89 10.40 -7.43 -2.56
N ALA A 90 9.12 -7.15 -2.84
CA ALA A 90 8.19 -8.16 -3.29
C ALA A 90 8.62 -8.82 -4.62
N VAL A 91 9.15 -8.05 -5.55
CA VAL A 91 9.62 -8.54 -6.84
C VAL A 91 10.89 -9.39 -6.68
N ARG A 92 11.90 -8.86 -5.98
CA ARG A 92 13.23 -9.49 -5.89
C ARG A 92 13.26 -10.68 -4.95
N GLU A 93 12.61 -10.55 -3.78
CA GLU A 93 12.73 -11.54 -2.71
C GLU A 93 11.55 -12.52 -2.69
N LEU A 94 10.37 -12.12 -3.17
CA LEU A 94 9.16 -12.94 -3.13
C LEU A 94 8.70 -13.43 -4.51
N GLY A 95 9.40 -13.07 -5.58
CA GLY A 95 9.09 -13.50 -6.94
C GLY A 95 7.76 -12.95 -7.48
N VAL A 96 7.25 -11.86 -6.91
CA VAL A 96 6.02 -11.22 -7.39
C VAL A 96 6.28 -10.62 -8.77
N LYS A 97 5.39 -10.91 -9.73
CA LYS A 97 5.53 -10.45 -11.12
C LYS A 97 4.71 -9.17 -11.41
N CYS A 98 3.70 -8.91 -10.61
CA CYS A 98 2.73 -7.83 -10.83
C CYS A 98 2.80 -6.82 -9.69
N VAL A 99 2.96 -5.54 -10.01
CA VAL A 99 2.96 -4.44 -9.05
C VAL A 99 1.98 -3.36 -9.48
N GLU A 100 1.38 -2.66 -8.52
CA GLU A 100 0.42 -1.59 -8.79
C GLU A 100 0.82 -0.30 -8.08
N LEU A 101 0.97 0.78 -8.84
CA LEU A 101 1.13 2.14 -8.31
C LEU A 101 -0.23 2.65 -7.86
N LYS A 102 -0.33 3.15 -6.63
CA LYS A 102 -1.57 3.75 -6.13
C LYS A 102 -1.44 5.26 -6.05
N TRP A 103 -2.15 5.95 -6.93
CA TRP A 103 -2.27 7.40 -6.88
C TRP A 103 -3.47 7.87 -6.09
N GLY A 104 -4.56 7.08 -6.05
CA GLY A 104 -5.76 7.43 -5.33
C GLY A 104 -6.76 6.28 -5.22
N GLN A 105 -7.91 6.60 -4.68
CA GLN A 105 -9.04 5.68 -4.56
C GLN A 105 -10.35 6.47 -4.63
N GLY A 106 -11.49 5.78 -4.91
CA GLY A 106 -12.77 6.42 -5.14
C GLY A 106 -13.28 7.25 -3.95
N ALA A 107 -13.09 6.76 -2.74
CA ALA A 107 -13.60 7.42 -1.54
C ALA A 107 -12.80 8.67 -1.13
N LYS A 108 -11.52 8.77 -1.50
CA LYS A 108 -10.66 9.94 -1.24
C LYS A 108 -9.44 9.94 -2.15
N ASN A 109 -9.02 11.13 -2.55
CA ASN A 109 -7.84 11.36 -3.40
C ASN A 109 -6.68 11.98 -2.63
N ILE A 110 -6.70 11.94 -1.31
CA ILE A 110 -5.66 12.48 -0.42
C ILE A 110 -4.94 11.37 0.33
N GLY A 111 -3.82 11.72 0.95
CA GLY A 111 -3.06 10.83 1.83
C GLY A 111 -3.93 10.22 2.93
N GLY A 112 -3.58 9.02 3.34
CA GLY A 112 -4.30 8.30 4.38
C GLY A 112 -3.82 8.67 5.78
N GLU A 113 -4.74 8.61 6.72
CA GLU A 113 -4.47 8.67 8.15
C GLU A 113 -4.72 7.32 8.78
N VAL A 114 -3.94 6.99 9.79
CA VAL A 114 -4.14 5.79 10.61
C VAL A 114 -4.03 6.18 12.07
N LYS A 115 -5.07 5.91 12.83
CA LYS A 115 -5.08 6.12 14.29
C LYS A 115 -4.30 5.03 15.00
N ILE A 116 -3.37 5.44 15.85
CA ILE A 116 -2.46 4.57 16.58
C ILE A 116 -2.71 4.75 18.07
N LYS A 117 -3.30 3.74 18.70
CA LYS A 117 -3.63 3.73 20.13
C LYS A 117 -2.51 3.19 21.01
N ASP A 118 -1.47 2.64 20.42
CA ASP A 118 -0.31 2.11 21.10
C ASP A 118 0.89 3.05 20.95
N LEU A 119 1.42 3.55 22.05
CA LEU A 119 2.54 4.51 22.04
C LEU A 119 3.82 3.91 21.45
N ALA A 120 4.14 2.66 21.77
CA ALA A 120 5.35 2.02 21.27
C ALA A 120 5.28 1.84 19.75
N LYS A 121 4.10 1.50 19.25
CA LYS A 121 3.84 1.45 17.80
C LYS A 121 3.96 2.83 17.13
N ALA A 122 3.44 3.88 17.76
CA ALA A 122 3.57 5.25 17.27
C ALA A 122 5.05 5.68 17.19
N GLN A 123 5.84 5.39 18.22
CA GLN A 123 7.28 5.66 18.28
C GLN A 123 8.04 4.87 17.21
N GLU A 124 7.71 3.57 17.02
CA GLU A 124 8.33 2.76 15.96
C GLU A 124 8.05 3.33 14.57
N LEU A 125 6.81 3.71 14.28
CA LEU A 125 6.44 4.33 13.00
C LEU A 125 7.18 5.65 12.78
N SER A 126 7.28 6.49 13.81
CA SER A 126 8.10 7.72 13.77
C SER A 126 9.56 7.40 13.44
N ARG A 127 10.15 6.39 14.08
CA ARG A 127 11.53 5.94 13.81
C ARG A 127 11.72 5.41 12.39
N ARG A 128 10.71 4.78 11.81
CA ARG A 128 10.68 4.38 10.38
C ARG A 128 10.50 5.57 9.43
N GLY A 129 10.40 6.79 9.95
CA GLY A 129 10.29 8.02 9.17
C GLY A 129 8.89 8.36 8.71
N TYR A 130 7.84 7.77 9.30
CA TYR A 130 6.47 8.23 9.10
C TYR A 130 6.20 9.55 9.80
N ILE A 131 5.26 10.32 9.29
CA ILE A 131 4.74 11.50 9.97
C ILE A 131 3.73 11.01 11.00
N VAL A 132 4.06 11.15 12.29
CA VAL A 132 3.20 10.78 13.41
C VAL A 132 2.95 12.00 14.29
N LEU A 133 1.69 12.32 14.50
CA LEU A 133 1.27 13.50 15.25
C LEU A 133 0.29 13.13 16.36
N PRO A 134 0.39 13.78 17.54
CA PRO A 134 1.52 14.60 17.98
C PRO A 134 2.78 13.76 18.09
N ASP A 135 3.96 14.39 18.18
CA ASP A 135 5.25 13.66 18.24
C ASP A 135 5.27 12.66 19.41
N PRO A 136 5.27 11.33 19.11
CA PRO A 136 5.17 10.30 20.13
C PRO A 136 6.45 10.18 20.99
N ASN A 137 7.52 10.87 20.62
CA ASN A 137 8.79 10.88 21.37
C ASN A 137 8.89 12.08 22.32
N SER A 138 7.97 13.04 22.26
CA SER A 138 7.97 14.17 23.17
C SER A 138 7.54 13.75 24.59
N GLU A 139 8.21 14.30 25.61
CA GLU A 139 7.90 14.01 27.01
C GLU A 139 6.46 14.32 27.39
N ALA A 140 5.90 15.38 26.83
CA ALA A 140 4.52 15.78 27.04
C ALA A 140 3.52 14.71 26.54
N VAL A 141 3.74 14.15 25.36
CA VAL A 141 2.88 13.11 24.78
C VAL A 141 3.05 11.80 25.55
N ILE A 142 4.27 11.40 25.90
CA ILE A 142 4.53 10.20 26.70
C ILE A 142 3.80 10.29 28.05
N THR A 143 3.95 11.43 28.74
CA THR A 143 3.29 11.67 30.03
C THR A 143 1.77 11.64 29.89
N ALA A 144 1.21 12.25 28.85
CA ALA A 144 -0.23 12.27 28.61
C ALA A 144 -0.78 10.86 28.33
N PHE A 145 -0.06 10.03 27.58
CA PHE A 145 -0.41 8.61 27.39
C PHE A 145 -0.40 7.83 28.70
N GLN A 146 0.65 7.98 29.51
CA GLN A 146 0.77 7.29 30.79
C GLN A 146 -0.35 7.67 31.78
N ARG A 147 -0.78 8.92 31.76
CA ARG A 147 -1.91 9.43 32.57
C ARG A 147 -3.27 9.12 31.98
N GLY A 148 -3.34 8.57 30.75
CA GLY A 148 -4.62 8.30 30.07
C GLY A 148 -5.40 9.56 29.63
N THR A 149 -4.77 10.74 29.67
CA THR A 149 -5.36 11.99 29.20
C THR A 149 -5.28 12.17 27.70
N PHE A 150 -4.38 11.44 27.07
CA PHE A 150 -4.25 11.34 25.60
C PHE A 150 -4.16 9.86 25.22
N ARG A 151 -4.85 9.43 24.17
CA ARG A 151 -5.04 8.00 23.92
C ARG A 151 -4.69 7.54 22.51
N GLU A 152 -4.36 8.44 21.59
CA GLU A 152 -4.05 8.06 20.22
C GLU A 152 -3.20 9.10 19.50
N CYS A 153 -2.20 8.63 18.74
CA CYS A 153 -1.52 9.41 17.72
C CYS A 153 -2.13 9.14 16.35
N GLU A 154 -1.85 10.00 15.40
CA GLU A 154 -2.23 9.82 13.99
C GLU A 154 -0.98 9.69 13.12
N ARG A 155 -0.92 8.62 12.33
CA ARG A 155 0.09 8.47 11.29
C ARG A 155 -0.46 9.01 9.99
N HIS A 156 0.21 10.00 9.43
CA HIS A 156 -0.14 10.60 8.15
C HIS A 156 0.74 10.05 7.03
N SER A 157 0.14 9.84 5.85
CA SER A 157 0.88 9.53 4.63
C SER A 157 1.25 10.81 3.92
N ARG A 158 2.45 10.85 3.35
CA ARG A 158 2.85 11.92 2.44
C ARG A 158 2.01 11.89 1.19
N ILE A 159 1.79 13.05 0.60
CA ILE A 159 1.20 13.19 -0.72
C ILE A 159 2.34 13.16 -1.74
N GLY A 160 2.25 12.29 -2.73
CA GLY A 160 3.18 12.27 -3.84
C GLY A 160 2.82 13.32 -4.89
N MET A 161 3.82 13.94 -5.47
CA MET A 161 3.63 14.78 -6.66
C MET A 161 3.47 13.87 -7.88
N VAL A 162 2.45 14.17 -8.69
CA VAL A 162 2.19 13.45 -9.94
C VAL A 162 2.78 14.26 -11.08
N GLU A 163 4.04 13.97 -11.39
CA GLU A 163 4.79 14.57 -12.50
C GLU A 163 5.17 13.49 -13.51
N GLU A 164 5.19 13.84 -14.77
CA GLU A 164 5.39 12.88 -15.86
C GLU A 164 6.74 12.19 -15.77
N GLU A 165 7.81 12.94 -15.55
CA GLU A 165 9.17 12.38 -15.44
C GLU A 165 9.33 11.48 -14.21
N ALA A 166 8.71 11.85 -13.08
CA ALA A 166 8.72 11.03 -11.87
C ALA A 166 7.95 9.72 -12.08
N PHE A 167 6.83 9.78 -12.80
CA PHE A 167 6.06 8.61 -13.17
C PHE A 167 6.83 7.67 -14.10
N ALA A 168 7.41 8.21 -15.18
CA ALA A 168 8.22 7.45 -16.12
C ALA A 168 9.39 6.74 -15.40
N ARG A 169 10.16 7.49 -14.61
CA ARG A 169 11.27 6.94 -13.83
C ARG A 169 10.80 5.82 -12.89
N ARG A 170 9.66 6.00 -12.22
CA ARG A 170 9.13 4.96 -11.32
C ARG A 170 8.77 3.67 -12.06
N VAL A 171 8.19 3.76 -13.23
CA VAL A 171 7.88 2.59 -14.07
C VAL A 171 9.16 1.87 -14.48
N GLU A 172 10.19 2.62 -14.90
CA GLU A 172 11.50 2.07 -15.25
C GLU A 172 12.17 1.36 -14.07
N GLU A 173 12.15 1.97 -12.87
CA GLU A 173 12.69 1.36 -11.63
C GLU A 173 12.04 0.01 -11.33
N LEU A 174 10.72 -0.08 -11.44
CA LEU A 174 9.98 -1.31 -11.19
C LEU A 174 10.28 -2.39 -12.24
N ARG A 175 10.38 -2.01 -13.52
CA ARG A 175 10.80 -2.91 -14.59
C ARG A 175 12.25 -3.38 -14.36
N ALA A 176 13.16 -2.50 -14.02
CA ALA A 176 14.55 -2.82 -13.69
C ALA A 176 14.67 -3.71 -12.43
N ALA A 177 13.74 -3.59 -11.47
CA ALA A 177 13.66 -4.49 -10.33
C ALA A 177 13.22 -5.91 -10.70
N GLY A 178 12.61 -6.11 -11.89
CA GLY A 178 12.16 -7.40 -12.41
C GLY A 178 10.63 -7.54 -12.48
N ALA A 179 9.86 -6.46 -12.26
CA ALA A 179 8.41 -6.50 -12.41
C ALA A 179 8.03 -6.77 -13.87
N LYS A 180 7.27 -7.85 -14.08
CA LYS A 180 6.80 -8.22 -15.43
C LYS A 180 5.62 -7.34 -15.87
N TYR A 181 4.73 -7.04 -14.93
CA TYR A 181 3.53 -6.23 -15.16
C TYR A 181 3.47 -5.08 -14.18
N VAL A 182 3.25 -3.87 -14.68
CA VAL A 182 3.10 -2.65 -13.89
C VAL A 182 1.73 -2.05 -14.12
N PHE A 183 0.96 -1.89 -13.05
CA PHE A 183 -0.40 -1.38 -13.06
C PHE A 183 -0.47 0.01 -12.40
N LEU A 184 -1.54 0.73 -12.68
CA LEU A 184 -1.86 1.99 -12.00
C LEU A 184 -3.28 1.89 -11.43
N LYS A 185 -3.45 2.26 -10.17
CA LYS A 185 -4.76 2.55 -9.57
C LYS A 185 -4.90 4.03 -9.32
N THR A 186 -5.98 4.60 -9.83
CA THR A 186 -6.36 6.01 -9.66
C THR A 186 -7.77 6.11 -9.07
N GLY A 187 -8.12 7.27 -8.51
CA GLY A 187 -9.50 7.58 -8.11
C GLY A 187 -10.34 8.07 -9.28
N ALA A 188 -11.60 8.35 -9.01
CA ALA A 188 -12.52 8.99 -9.94
C ALA A 188 -12.21 10.49 -10.04
N TYR A 189 -11.11 10.83 -10.67
CA TYR A 189 -10.63 12.19 -10.84
C TYR A 189 -11.52 13.00 -11.81
N ARG A 190 -11.26 14.29 -11.88
CA ARG A 190 -11.82 15.12 -12.97
C ARG A 190 -11.44 14.50 -14.32
N PRO A 191 -12.31 14.57 -15.33
CA PRO A 191 -12.07 13.90 -16.63
C PRO A 191 -10.72 14.23 -17.26
N ALA A 192 -10.25 15.47 -17.17
CA ALA A 192 -8.95 15.88 -17.71
C ALA A 192 -7.76 15.20 -16.99
N ASP A 193 -7.84 15.04 -15.67
CA ASP A 193 -6.79 14.40 -14.88
C ASP A 193 -6.77 12.88 -15.10
N LEU A 194 -7.96 12.28 -15.25
CA LEU A 194 -8.06 10.87 -15.61
C LEU A 194 -7.53 10.61 -17.03
N ALA A 195 -7.90 11.45 -18.00
CA ALA A 195 -7.40 11.34 -19.38
C ALA A 195 -5.86 11.44 -19.42
N ARG A 196 -5.27 12.34 -18.62
CA ARG A 196 -3.80 12.46 -18.49
C ARG A 196 -3.19 11.18 -17.91
N SER A 197 -3.79 10.63 -16.85
CA SER A 197 -3.32 9.37 -16.24
C SER A 197 -3.34 8.21 -17.25
N ILE A 198 -4.38 8.12 -18.06
CA ILE A 198 -4.51 7.11 -19.12
C ILE A 198 -3.45 7.34 -20.21
N ALA A 199 -3.28 8.58 -20.66
CA ALA A 199 -2.29 8.91 -21.69
C ALA A 199 -0.85 8.56 -21.25
N TRP A 200 -0.48 8.88 -20.02
CA TRP A 200 0.84 8.51 -19.50
C TRP A 200 0.98 7.00 -19.33
N SER A 201 -0.05 6.32 -18.84
CA SER A 201 -0.03 4.87 -18.71
C SER A 201 0.18 4.18 -20.07
N TRP A 202 -0.47 4.66 -21.11
CA TRP A 202 -0.23 4.20 -22.48
C TRP A 202 1.19 4.51 -22.96
N LYS A 203 1.63 5.76 -22.79
CA LYS A 203 2.97 6.23 -23.22
C LYS A 203 4.10 5.43 -22.59
N TYR A 204 3.99 5.07 -21.33
CA TYR A 204 5.02 4.36 -20.56
C TYR A 204 4.77 2.86 -20.42
N GLY A 205 3.83 2.31 -21.20
CA GLY A 205 3.64 0.87 -21.32
C GLY A 205 3.16 0.18 -20.06
N LEU A 206 2.21 0.78 -19.32
CA LEU A 206 1.54 0.10 -18.24
C LEU A 206 0.57 -0.96 -18.77
N ASP A 207 0.44 -2.04 -18.03
CA ASP A 207 -0.32 -3.21 -18.47
C ASP A 207 -1.80 -3.15 -18.06
N LEU A 208 -2.15 -2.39 -17.01
CA LEU A 208 -3.51 -2.24 -16.50
C LEU A 208 -3.69 -0.91 -15.79
N ILE A 209 -4.88 -0.32 -15.95
CA ILE A 209 -5.34 0.83 -15.17
C ILE A 209 -6.62 0.46 -14.44
N THR A 210 -6.63 0.67 -13.12
CA THR A 210 -7.82 0.55 -12.29
C THR A 210 -8.35 1.96 -11.97
N VAL A 211 -9.58 2.24 -12.37
CA VAL A 211 -10.29 3.47 -11.98
C VAL A 211 -11.27 3.13 -10.87
N ASP A 212 -11.00 3.63 -9.68
CA ASP A 212 -11.79 3.36 -8.48
C ASP A 212 -12.91 4.39 -8.34
N GLY A 213 -14.15 3.94 -8.43
CA GLY A 213 -15.34 4.78 -8.23
C GLY A 213 -15.57 5.14 -6.78
N ALA A 214 -16.44 6.11 -6.51
CA ALA A 214 -16.70 6.64 -5.17
C ALA A 214 -17.54 5.71 -4.26
N GLY A 215 -18.07 4.60 -4.77
CA GLY A 215 -18.99 3.74 -4.04
C GLY A 215 -18.40 2.84 -2.95
N GLY A 216 -17.07 2.74 -2.88
CA GLY A 216 -16.39 1.83 -1.95
C GLY A 216 -15.85 2.54 -0.74
N GLY A 217 -16.43 2.87 0.28
CA GLY A 217 -15.94 3.60 1.46
C GLY A 217 -14.50 3.26 1.89
N THR A 218 -14.00 4.01 2.82
CA THR A 218 -12.73 3.80 3.50
C THR A 218 -12.89 4.15 4.97
N GLY A 219 -12.02 3.63 5.86
CA GLY A 219 -12.08 3.93 7.29
C GLY A 219 -11.96 5.42 7.64
N MET A 220 -11.45 6.24 6.72
CA MET A 220 -11.32 7.69 6.83
C MET A 220 -12.13 8.44 5.77
N SER A 221 -13.22 7.84 5.29
CA SER A 221 -14.13 8.51 4.35
C SER A 221 -14.75 9.75 5.00
N PRO A 222 -14.89 10.85 4.25
CA PRO A 222 -15.73 11.95 4.69
C PRO A 222 -17.15 11.46 5.00
N TRP A 223 -17.76 12.01 6.00
CA TRP A 223 -19.08 11.58 6.47
C TRP A 223 -20.23 11.70 5.45
N HIS A 224 -19.99 12.49 4.40
CA HIS A 224 -20.96 12.72 3.32
C HIS A 224 -20.78 11.79 2.11
N MET A 225 -19.91 10.79 2.22
CA MET A 225 -19.71 9.77 1.19
C MET A 225 -20.43 8.47 1.51
#